data_1063402f451fa6670b8161b7051a2fe3
#
_entry.id   1063402f451fa6670b8161b7051a2fe3
#
_cell.length_a   1.000
_cell.length_b   1.000
_cell.length_c   1.000
_cell.angle_alpha   90.00
_cell.angle_beta   90.00
_cell.angle_gamma   90.00
#
_symmetry.space_group_name_H-M   'P 1'
#
loop_
_entity.id
_entity.type
_entity.pdbx_description
1 polymer ?
#
loop_
_entity_poly.entity_id
_entity_poly.type
_entity_poly.pdbx_seq_one_letter_code
_entity_poly.pdbx_strand_id
1 'polypeptide(L)'
;MPPFDVPEGDPFGPHNLPYGVFSIPGSSDGPNQPDGPDRTGRADRTGRADRTVGVRLGDHVLDVGAAAHALGSPYASLLARPTLNPLLAAGRTAWSDVRRALTAWVTVPSHREVLEPFFHPLSSVTLHLPFEVADYVDFYASENHARNVGQIFRPDAADSLTPNWKHLPIGYHGRSGTVVVSGTDVVRPSGQRKAPADAAPVFGPSVRLDIEAEVGFVVGVPSEPGSPVALGDFREHVFGLCLLNDWSARDVQAWEYVPLGPFLGKSFATSVSAWITPLDALEEARVAPPERTHELLPYLDDTDADQDGPGGYDLRISVALNGHVVSEPPFSTMYWTAAQQLAHMTVNGASLRTGDLYGSGTVSGSAERERGSLLELTWNGRDPLELPDGKRTFLEDGDVVTLSAWAPGPDGVRVGLGEVTGRVVGRGV
;
A
#
# COMPACT_ATOMS: atom_id res chain seq x y z
N MET A 1 1.02 -9.44 -27.11
CA MET A 1 1.12 -10.89 -26.89
C MET A 1 -0.27 -11.39 -26.57
N PRO A 2 -0.69 -12.62 -26.93
CA PRO A 2 -1.95 -13.17 -26.45
C PRO A 2 -1.98 -13.17 -24.91
N PRO A 3 -3.11 -12.88 -24.27
CA PRO A 3 -3.18 -12.67 -22.82
C PRO A 3 -2.80 -13.91 -21.99
N PHE A 4 -2.85 -15.09 -22.56
CA PHE A 4 -2.47 -16.34 -21.89
C PHE A 4 -1.02 -16.75 -22.09
N ASP A 5 -0.28 -16.07 -22.96
CA ASP A 5 1.11 -16.41 -23.28
C ASP A 5 2.07 -15.54 -22.46
N VAL A 6 1.86 -15.54 -21.13
CA VAL A 6 2.72 -14.83 -20.17
C VAL A 6 4.10 -15.49 -20.17
N PRO A 7 5.20 -14.73 -20.30
CA PRO A 7 6.54 -15.30 -20.23
C PRO A 7 6.77 -16.10 -18.95
N GLU A 8 7.55 -17.17 -19.06
CA GLU A 8 8.00 -17.92 -17.89
C GLU A 8 8.81 -16.98 -16.97
N GLY A 9 8.46 -16.96 -15.68
CA GLY A 9 9.10 -16.08 -14.70
C GLY A 9 8.56 -14.63 -14.67
N ASP A 10 7.52 -14.31 -15.44
CA ASP A 10 6.86 -13.00 -15.34
C ASP A 10 6.31 -12.81 -13.91
N PRO A 11 6.64 -11.70 -13.23
CA PRO A 11 6.19 -11.44 -11.85
C PRO A 11 4.66 -11.35 -11.69
N PHE A 12 3.93 -11.18 -12.78
CA PHE A 12 2.47 -11.13 -12.82
C PHE A 12 1.86 -12.35 -13.53
N GLY A 13 2.51 -13.51 -13.39
CA GLY A 13 2.01 -14.79 -13.89
C GLY A 13 0.83 -15.35 -13.07
N PRO A 14 0.35 -16.58 -13.42
CA PRO A 14 -0.78 -17.25 -12.75
C PRO A 14 -0.58 -17.49 -11.24
N HIS A 15 0.65 -17.47 -10.76
CA HIS A 15 1.01 -17.63 -9.34
C HIS A 15 0.72 -16.37 -8.52
N ASN A 16 0.63 -15.19 -9.15
CA ASN A 16 0.39 -13.90 -8.49
C ASN A 16 -1.09 -13.51 -8.53
N LEU A 17 -1.60 -13.09 -9.69
CA LEU A 17 -2.97 -12.63 -9.94
C LEU A 17 -3.41 -11.53 -8.97
N PRO A 18 -2.74 -10.36 -8.92
CA PRO A 18 -3.16 -9.28 -8.03
C PRO A 18 -4.46 -8.65 -8.52
N TYR A 19 -5.27 -8.21 -7.56
CA TYR A 19 -6.61 -7.64 -7.80
C TYR A 19 -6.54 -6.13 -7.94
N GLY A 20 -7.33 -5.58 -8.85
CA GLY A 20 -7.47 -4.14 -9.06
C GLY A 20 -8.87 -3.78 -9.52
N VAL A 21 -9.07 -2.48 -9.76
CA VAL A 21 -10.31 -1.93 -10.33
C VAL A 21 -9.94 -1.08 -11.54
N PHE A 22 -10.64 -1.27 -12.64
CA PHE A 22 -10.37 -0.55 -13.87
C PHE A 22 -11.65 -0.11 -14.59
N SER A 23 -11.51 0.80 -15.56
CA SER A 23 -12.53 1.14 -16.53
C SER A 23 -11.95 1.18 -17.93
N ILE A 24 -12.79 0.95 -18.94
CA ILE A 24 -12.41 1.02 -20.35
C ILE A 24 -12.85 2.40 -20.88
N PRO A 25 -11.91 3.25 -21.33
CA PRO A 25 -12.26 4.56 -21.91
C PRO A 25 -13.21 4.40 -23.12
N GLY A 26 -14.33 5.13 -23.10
CA GLY A 26 -15.28 5.12 -24.21
C GLY A 26 -16.37 4.04 -24.17
N SER A 27 -16.45 3.22 -23.13
CA SER A 27 -17.48 2.18 -22.98
C SER A 27 -18.85 2.72 -22.48
N SER A 28 -19.13 3.99 -22.64
CA SER A 28 -20.37 4.65 -22.18
C SER A 28 -21.66 4.25 -22.93
N ASP A 29 -21.66 3.16 -23.69
CA ASP A 29 -22.81 2.62 -24.41
C ASP A 29 -23.45 1.40 -23.73
N GLY A 30 -23.64 1.45 -22.42
CA GLY A 30 -24.62 0.59 -21.74
C GLY A 30 -26.04 1.13 -21.95
N PRO A 31 -27.08 0.26 -22.12
CA PRO A 31 -28.45 0.73 -22.36
C PRO A 31 -28.91 1.61 -21.21
N ASN A 32 -29.40 2.82 -21.54
CA ASN A 32 -30.04 3.76 -20.63
C ASN A 32 -30.92 3.04 -19.59
N GLN A 33 -30.39 2.82 -18.40
CA GLN A 33 -31.25 2.68 -17.23
C GLN A 33 -31.55 4.12 -16.74
N PRO A 34 -32.80 4.48 -16.55
CA PRO A 34 -33.16 5.80 -16.05
C PRO A 34 -32.58 5.95 -14.64
N ASP A 35 -31.89 7.07 -14.44
CA ASP A 35 -31.33 7.51 -13.17
C ASP A 35 -32.43 7.50 -12.09
N GLY A 36 -32.45 6.44 -11.28
CA GLY A 36 -33.19 6.44 -10.04
C GLY A 36 -32.42 7.30 -9.02
N PRO A 37 -33.05 8.25 -8.34
CA PRO A 37 -32.35 9.05 -7.35
C PRO A 37 -31.86 8.14 -6.22
N ASP A 38 -30.54 8.17 -5.99
CA ASP A 38 -29.95 7.71 -4.74
C ASP A 38 -30.68 8.38 -3.57
N ARG A 39 -30.92 7.64 -2.50
CA ARG A 39 -31.60 8.13 -1.29
C ARG A 39 -30.93 9.34 -0.64
N THR A 40 -29.77 9.78 -1.13
CA THR A 40 -29.01 10.96 -0.69
C THR A 40 -29.21 12.19 -1.60
N GLY A 41 -29.90 12.06 -2.73
CA GLY A 41 -30.20 13.19 -3.64
C GLY A 41 -28.98 13.78 -4.34
N ARG A 42 -27.82 13.11 -4.33
CA ARG A 42 -26.59 13.51 -5.02
C ARG A 42 -26.41 12.66 -6.27
N ALA A 43 -26.45 13.26 -7.44
CA ALA A 43 -26.06 12.62 -8.68
C ALA A 43 -24.59 12.17 -8.55
N ASP A 44 -24.30 10.89 -8.75
CA ASP A 44 -22.94 10.38 -8.78
C ASP A 44 -22.23 10.92 -10.02
N ARG A 45 -21.45 11.99 -9.84
CA ARG A 45 -20.60 12.60 -10.88
C ARG A 45 -19.24 11.88 -11.00
N THR A 46 -19.05 10.72 -10.36
CA THR A 46 -17.74 10.09 -10.21
C THR A 46 -17.41 9.06 -11.29
N GLY A 47 -18.29 8.77 -12.25
CA GLY A 47 -18.06 7.76 -13.30
C GLY A 47 -17.87 6.35 -12.73
N ARG A 48 -18.45 6.04 -11.57
CA ARG A 48 -18.36 4.73 -10.90
C ARG A 48 -19.07 3.62 -11.68
N ALA A 49 -20.07 3.95 -12.48
CA ALA A 49 -20.90 2.96 -13.18
C ALA A 49 -20.11 2.10 -14.18
N ASP A 50 -18.97 2.59 -14.68
CA ASP A 50 -18.18 1.92 -15.72
C ASP A 50 -16.96 1.16 -15.15
N ARG A 51 -16.83 1.09 -13.81
CA ARG A 51 -15.70 0.38 -13.16
C ARG A 51 -16.01 -1.08 -12.93
N THR A 52 -15.00 -1.92 -13.10
CA THR A 52 -15.09 -3.35 -12.83
C THR A 52 -13.87 -3.86 -12.09
N VAL A 53 -14.04 -4.95 -11.34
CA VAL A 53 -12.93 -5.66 -10.70
C VAL A 53 -12.15 -6.43 -11.74
N GLY A 54 -10.83 -6.35 -11.69
CA GLY A 54 -9.93 -7.08 -12.58
C GLY A 54 -8.81 -7.77 -11.83
N VAL A 55 -8.20 -8.73 -12.52
CA VAL A 55 -6.97 -9.39 -12.08
C VAL A 55 -5.91 -9.20 -13.14
N ARG A 56 -4.70 -8.80 -12.75
CA ARG A 56 -3.60 -8.64 -13.68
C ARG A 56 -2.98 -9.99 -14.03
N LEU A 57 -2.74 -10.19 -15.32
CA LEU A 57 -1.97 -11.31 -15.87
C LEU A 57 -1.00 -10.76 -16.93
N GLY A 58 0.29 -10.72 -16.62
CA GLY A 58 1.30 -10.08 -17.46
C GLY A 58 0.99 -8.60 -17.69
N ASP A 59 0.86 -8.21 -18.96
CA ASP A 59 0.52 -6.86 -19.42
C ASP A 59 -0.98 -6.66 -19.72
N HIS A 60 -1.83 -7.59 -19.26
CA HIS A 60 -3.28 -7.55 -19.40
C HIS A 60 -3.99 -7.52 -18.05
N VAL A 61 -5.24 -7.08 -18.09
CA VAL A 61 -6.22 -7.23 -17.01
C VAL A 61 -7.40 -8.05 -17.48
N LEU A 62 -7.78 -9.06 -16.70
CA LEU A 62 -9.00 -9.85 -16.92
C LEU A 62 -10.16 -9.18 -16.18
N ASP A 63 -11.26 -8.88 -16.87
CA ASP A 63 -12.54 -8.56 -16.22
C ASP A 63 -13.07 -9.82 -15.52
N VAL A 64 -12.87 -9.89 -14.22
CA VAL A 64 -13.23 -11.08 -13.44
C VAL A 64 -14.74 -11.19 -13.21
N GLY A 65 -15.46 -10.08 -13.24
CA GLY A 65 -16.92 -10.08 -13.14
C GLY A 65 -17.57 -10.72 -14.36
N ALA A 66 -17.17 -10.29 -15.58
CA ALA A 66 -17.64 -10.85 -16.84
C ALA A 66 -17.21 -12.32 -17.00
N ALA A 67 -15.95 -12.63 -16.69
CA ALA A 67 -15.40 -13.99 -16.72
C ALA A 67 -16.17 -14.93 -15.77
N ALA A 68 -16.42 -14.50 -14.52
CA ALA A 68 -17.16 -15.27 -13.53
C ALA A 68 -18.59 -15.56 -13.96
N HIS A 69 -19.23 -14.58 -14.61
CA HIS A 69 -20.58 -14.77 -15.15
C HIS A 69 -20.59 -15.77 -16.32
N ALA A 70 -19.66 -15.63 -17.25
CA ALA A 70 -19.54 -16.51 -18.41
C ALA A 70 -19.25 -17.97 -18.04
N LEU A 71 -18.47 -18.17 -16.95
CA LEU A 71 -18.11 -19.50 -16.44
C LEU A 71 -19.06 -20.03 -15.35
N GLY A 72 -20.13 -19.30 -15.03
CA GLY A 72 -21.14 -19.72 -14.04
C GLY A 72 -20.62 -19.80 -12.59
N SER A 73 -19.67 -18.92 -12.23
CA SER A 73 -19.13 -18.89 -10.87
C SER A 73 -20.17 -18.45 -9.85
N PRO A 74 -20.25 -19.09 -8.67
CA PRO A 74 -21.12 -18.65 -7.58
C PRO A 74 -20.74 -17.26 -7.03
N TYR A 75 -19.51 -16.78 -7.30
CA TYR A 75 -19.00 -15.48 -6.87
C TYR A 75 -19.19 -14.36 -7.89
N ALA A 76 -19.88 -14.62 -9.03
CA ALA A 76 -20.03 -13.62 -10.10
C ALA A 76 -20.62 -12.29 -9.59
N SER A 77 -21.60 -12.32 -8.70
CA SER A 77 -22.22 -11.11 -8.14
C SER A 77 -21.29 -10.30 -7.22
N LEU A 78 -20.29 -10.92 -6.59
CA LEU A 78 -19.27 -10.24 -5.79
C LEU A 78 -18.22 -9.59 -6.67
N LEU A 79 -17.84 -10.27 -7.76
CA LEU A 79 -16.79 -9.85 -8.67
C LEU A 79 -17.26 -8.80 -9.71
N ALA A 80 -18.56 -8.78 -10.03
CA ALA A 80 -19.16 -7.78 -10.94
C ALA A 80 -19.53 -6.48 -10.18
N ARG A 81 -18.58 -5.90 -9.47
CA ARG A 81 -18.77 -4.67 -8.69
C ARG A 81 -17.71 -3.61 -9.04
N PRO A 82 -18.00 -2.32 -8.82
CA PRO A 82 -17.06 -1.23 -9.13
C PRO A 82 -15.94 -1.06 -8.08
N THR A 83 -15.84 -1.95 -7.10
CA THR A 83 -14.89 -1.93 -5.99
C THR A 83 -14.67 -3.35 -5.45
N LEU A 84 -13.51 -3.61 -4.84
CA LEU A 84 -13.22 -4.90 -4.19
C LEU A 84 -13.96 -5.10 -2.86
N ASN A 85 -14.55 -4.06 -2.25
CA ASN A 85 -15.12 -4.17 -0.90
C ASN A 85 -16.10 -5.34 -0.71
N PRO A 86 -16.99 -5.70 -1.66
CA PRO A 86 -17.85 -6.88 -1.51
C PRO A 86 -17.09 -8.20 -1.45
N LEU A 87 -16.01 -8.36 -2.25
CA LEU A 87 -15.13 -9.53 -2.16
C LEU A 87 -14.34 -9.52 -0.85
N LEU A 88 -13.81 -8.38 -0.45
CA LEU A 88 -13.08 -8.22 0.81
C LEU A 88 -13.94 -8.67 2.00
N ALA A 89 -15.18 -8.20 2.08
CA ALA A 89 -16.12 -8.54 3.15
C ALA A 89 -16.58 -10.01 3.14
N ALA A 90 -16.39 -10.74 2.05
CA ALA A 90 -16.84 -12.12 1.91
C ALA A 90 -16.00 -13.14 2.72
N GLY A 91 -14.81 -12.75 3.17
CA GLY A 91 -13.96 -13.52 4.07
C GLY A 91 -13.07 -14.55 3.38
N ARG A 92 -12.17 -15.13 4.18
CA ARG A 92 -11.05 -15.96 3.71
C ARG A 92 -11.48 -17.14 2.84
N THR A 93 -12.56 -17.83 3.18
CA THR A 93 -13.07 -18.95 2.37
C THR A 93 -13.40 -18.49 0.94
N ALA A 94 -14.11 -17.37 0.82
CA ALA A 94 -14.44 -16.81 -0.50
C ALA A 94 -13.18 -16.34 -1.25
N TRP A 95 -12.21 -15.74 -0.56
CA TRP A 95 -10.94 -15.31 -1.16
C TRP A 95 -10.17 -16.48 -1.76
N SER A 96 -10.00 -17.55 -0.99
CA SER A 96 -9.28 -18.75 -1.42
C SER A 96 -10.00 -19.50 -2.56
N ASP A 97 -11.33 -19.56 -2.51
CA ASP A 97 -12.14 -20.18 -3.58
C ASP A 97 -12.06 -19.38 -4.89
N VAL A 98 -12.20 -18.06 -4.80
CA VAL A 98 -12.07 -17.15 -5.96
C VAL A 98 -10.66 -17.26 -6.54
N ARG A 99 -9.61 -17.21 -5.71
CA ARG A 99 -8.24 -17.34 -6.18
C ARG A 99 -8.01 -18.68 -6.90
N ARG A 100 -8.49 -19.79 -6.32
CA ARG A 100 -8.39 -21.13 -6.94
C ARG A 100 -9.10 -21.18 -8.28
N ALA A 101 -10.30 -20.58 -8.37
CA ALA A 101 -11.04 -20.49 -9.61
C ALA A 101 -10.28 -19.67 -10.66
N LEU A 102 -9.77 -18.48 -10.30
CA LEU A 102 -9.00 -17.61 -11.18
C LEU A 102 -7.74 -18.31 -11.71
N THR A 103 -6.99 -18.99 -10.85
CA THR A 103 -5.82 -19.78 -11.28
C THR A 103 -6.21 -20.84 -12.29
N ALA A 104 -7.30 -21.60 -12.04
CA ALA A 104 -7.80 -22.59 -13.00
C ALA A 104 -8.25 -21.94 -14.32
N TRP A 105 -8.92 -20.80 -14.27
CA TRP A 105 -9.38 -20.09 -15.46
C TRP A 105 -8.23 -19.69 -16.40
N VAL A 106 -7.14 -19.18 -15.83
CA VAL A 106 -6.01 -18.70 -16.64
C VAL A 106 -5.02 -19.81 -17.05
N THR A 107 -5.02 -20.97 -16.35
CA THR A 107 -4.08 -22.06 -16.61
C THR A 107 -4.68 -23.21 -17.44
N VAL A 108 -5.99 -23.46 -17.34
CA VAL A 108 -6.64 -24.58 -18.04
C VAL A 108 -7.01 -24.17 -19.47
N PRO A 109 -6.44 -24.86 -20.52
CA PRO A 109 -6.61 -24.44 -21.90
C PRO A 109 -8.06 -24.35 -22.41
N SER A 110 -8.98 -25.16 -21.86
CA SER A 110 -10.40 -25.15 -22.29
C SER A 110 -11.14 -23.86 -21.93
N HIS A 111 -10.61 -23.02 -21.04
CA HIS A 111 -11.21 -21.74 -20.68
C HIS A 111 -10.80 -20.58 -21.61
N ARG A 112 -9.74 -20.76 -22.42
CA ARG A 112 -9.15 -19.68 -23.24
C ARG A 112 -10.16 -19.02 -24.17
N GLU A 113 -10.90 -19.80 -24.93
CA GLU A 113 -11.88 -19.30 -25.93
C GLU A 113 -12.99 -18.46 -25.24
N VAL A 114 -13.42 -18.87 -24.05
CA VAL A 114 -14.46 -18.17 -23.30
C VAL A 114 -13.91 -16.88 -22.66
N LEU A 115 -12.66 -16.88 -22.22
CA LEU A 115 -12.10 -15.77 -21.43
C LEU A 115 -11.41 -14.70 -22.28
N GLU A 116 -10.90 -15.06 -23.47
CA GLU A 116 -10.17 -14.13 -24.34
C GLU A 116 -10.87 -12.78 -24.55
N PRO A 117 -12.21 -12.72 -24.76
CA PRO A 117 -12.92 -11.44 -24.93
C PRO A 117 -12.93 -10.53 -23.71
N PHE A 118 -12.60 -11.05 -22.52
CA PHE A 118 -12.62 -10.31 -21.25
C PHE A 118 -11.23 -9.82 -20.82
N PHE A 119 -10.20 -10.09 -21.60
CA PHE A 119 -8.86 -9.54 -21.37
C PHE A 119 -8.68 -8.20 -22.09
N HIS A 120 -8.13 -7.24 -21.37
CA HIS A 120 -7.82 -5.91 -21.89
C HIS A 120 -6.34 -5.60 -21.66
N PRO A 121 -5.62 -5.05 -22.65
CA PRO A 121 -4.25 -4.55 -22.41
C PRO A 121 -4.25 -3.47 -21.33
N LEU A 122 -3.30 -3.52 -20.41
CA LEU A 122 -3.17 -2.51 -19.35
C LEU A 122 -3.03 -1.08 -19.91
N SER A 123 -2.43 -0.94 -21.09
CA SER A 123 -2.30 0.35 -21.78
C SER A 123 -3.62 0.94 -22.30
N SER A 124 -4.69 0.15 -22.36
CA SER A 124 -6.00 0.55 -22.89
C SER A 124 -7.05 0.82 -21.81
N VAL A 125 -6.71 0.66 -20.55
CA VAL A 125 -7.62 0.84 -19.42
C VAL A 125 -7.18 1.97 -18.51
N THR A 126 -8.11 2.50 -17.73
CA THR A 126 -7.82 3.41 -16.60
C THR A 126 -7.93 2.65 -15.30
N LEU A 127 -6.86 2.64 -14.50
CA LEU A 127 -6.84 2.03 -13.17
C LEU A 127 -7.38 2.99 -12.12
N HIS A 128 -8.08 2.45 -11.12
CA HIS A 128 -8.70 3.19 -10.04
C HIS A 128 -8.23 2.68 -8.68
N LEU A 129 -8.58 3.39 -7.57
CA LEU A 129 -8.44 2.82 -6.23
C LEU A 129 -9.16 1.47 -6.19
N PRO A 130 -8.47 0.39 -5.79
CA PRO A 130 -9.02 -0.95 -5.86
C PRO A 130 -10.13 -1.19 -4.82
N PHE A 131 -10.17 -0.41 -3.75
CA PHE A 131 -11.17 -0.48 -2.69
C PHE A 131 -11.52 0.91 -2.16
N GLU A 132 -12.64 1.02 -1.48
CA GLU A 132 -13.03 2.22 -0.74
C GLU A 132 -12.30 2.22 0.60
N VAL A 133 -11.42 3.18 0.80
CA VAL A 133 -10.63 3.32 2.05
C VAL A 133 -11.56 3.81 3.15
N ALA A 134 -11.86 2.93 4.11
CA ALA A 134 -12.75 3.23 5.21
C ALA A 134 -12.06 4.02 6.33
N ASP A 135 -10.83 3.63 6.67
CA ASP A 135 -9.93 4.34 7.58
C ASP A 135 -8.47 4.16 7.12
N TYR A 136 -7.59 4.99 7.67
CA TYR A 136 -6.16 4.87 7.43
C TYR A 136 -5.39 5.08 8.73
N VAL A 137 -4.57 4.10 9.08
CA VAL A 137 -3.62 4.16 10.19
C VAL A 137 -2.22 3.98 9.62
N ASP A 138 -1.27 4.81 10.04
CA ASP A 138 0.12 4.67 9.66
C ASP A 138 0.96 4.31 10.89
N PHE A 139 1.77 3.25 10.74
CA PHE A 139 2.66 2.76 11.79
C PHE A 139 4.09 3.27 11.61
N TYR A 140 4.93 2.93 12.56
CA TYR A 140 6.33 3.31 12.63
C TYR A 140 7.19 2.09 12.96
N ALA A 141 7.04 1.01 12.16
CA ALA A 141 7.44 -0.34 12.52
C ALA A 141 8.90 -0.72 12.17
N SER A 142 9.66 0.14 11.47
CA SER A 142 11.08 -0.09 11.15
C SER A 142 11.99 0.47 12.24
N GLU A 143 12.79 -0.39 12.90
CA GLU A 143 13.78 0.05 13.88
C GLU A 143 14.86 0.92 13.23
N ASN A 144 15.31 0.56 12.02
CA ASN A 144 16.32 1.33 11.31
C ASN A 144 15.84 2.74 11.01
N HIS A 145 14.62 2.89 10.47
CA HIS A 145 14.02 4.20 10.22
C HIS A 145 13.86 5.00 11.51
N ALA A 146 13.30 4.40 12.56
CA ALA A 146 13.08 5.06 13.84
C ALA A 146 14.40 5.57 14.47
N ARG A 147 15.48 4.81 14.35
CA ARG A 147 16.82 5.21 14.82
C ARG A 147 17.38 6.35 13.99
N ASN A 148 17.31 6.27 12.67
CA ASN A 148 17.80 7.32 11.76
C ASN A 148 17.08 8.65 12.02
N VAL A 149 15.75 8.63 12.06
CA VAL A 149 14.92 9.80 12.36
C VAL A 149 15.22 10.35 13.76
N GLY A 150 15.38 9.45 14.73
CA GLY A 150 15.78 9.84 16.10
C GLY A 150 17.13 10.55 16.13
N GLN A 151 18.12 10.07 15.42
CA GLN A 151 19.45 10.71 15.31
C GLN A 151 19.37 12.06 14.58
N ILE A 152 18.56 12.16 13.54
CA ILE A 152 18.39 13.39 12.75
C ILE A 152 17.72 14.50 13.59
N PHE A 153 16.66 14.17 14.32
CA PHE A 153 15.87 15.18 15.04
C PHE A 153 16.30 15.38 16.50
N ARG A 154 16.97 14.40 17.08
CA ARG A 154 17.44 14.42 18.48
C ARG A 154 18.89 13.93 18.60
N PRO A 155 19.86 14.59 17.95
CA PRO A 155 21.25 14.11 17.87
C PRO A 155 21.92 14.00 19.25
N ASP A 156 21.46 14.76 20.24
CA ASP A 156 22.01 14.77 21.60
C ASP A 156 21.29 13.77 22.54
N ALA A 157 20.28 13.04 22.07
CA ALA A 157 19.59 12.06 22.89
C ALA A 157 20.48 10.83 23.17
N ALA A 158 20.44 10.31 24.40
CA ALA A 158 21.21 9.13 24.81
C ALA A 158 20.80 7.86 24.03
N ASP A 159 19.54 7.75 23.65
CA ASP A 159 19.03 6.75 22.70
C ASP A 159 18.21 7.48 21.62
N SER A 160 18.37 7.02 20.40
CA SER A 160 17.61 7.53 19.25
C SER A 160 16.15 7.05 19.24
N LEU A 161 15.86 5.88 19.85
CA LEU A 161 14.50 5.38 20.03
C LEU A 161 13.83 6.01 21.25
N THR A 162 12.50 6.18 21.15
CA THR A 162 11.68 6.51 22.34
C THR A 162 11.53 5.28 23.24
N PRO A 163 11.34 5.43 24.57
CA PRO A 163 11.29 4.31 25.51
C PRO A 163 10.20 3.27 25.20
N ASN A 164 9.10 3.68 24.58
CA ASN A 164 7.97 2.81 24.23
C ASN A 164 8.12 2.10 22.89
N TRP A 165 9.09 2.49 22.05
CA TRP A 165 9.14 2.03 20.65
C TRP A 165 9.31 0.50 20.54
N LYS A 166 10.11 -0.12 21.40
CA LYS A 166 10.31 -1.58 21.42
C LYS A 166 9.23 -2.35 22.18
N HIS A 167 8.26 -1.66 22.79
CA HIS A 167 7.22 -2.28 23.60
C HIS A 167 5.86 -2.31 22.96
N LEU A 168 5.63 -1.48 21.94
CA LEU A 168 4.39 -1.43 21.19
C LEU A 168 4.60 -0.87 19.77
N PRO A 169 3.84 -1.32 18.77
CA PRO A 169 3.80 -0.67 17.46
C PRO A 169 3.23 0.75 17.61
N ILE A 170 4.07 1.77 17.37
CA ILE A 170 3.63 3.16 17.37
C ILE A 170 2.93 3.46 16.06
N GLY A 171 1.77 4.08 16.11
CA GLY A 171 1.02 4.50 14.93
C GLY A 171 0.22 5.77 15.17
N TYR A 172 -0.29 6.37 14.12
CA TYR A 172 -1.20 7.51 14.17
C TYR A 172 -2.34 7.34 13.15
N HIS A 173 -3.45 8.03 13.38
CA HIS A 173 -4.55 8.06 12.41
C HIS A 173 -4.22 9.01 11.27
N GLY A 174 -4.05 8.45 10.08
CA GLY A 174 -3.89 9.18 8.84
C GLY A 174 -5.22 9.69 8.29
N ARG A 175 -5.17 10.37 7.15
CA ARG A 175 -6.37 10.87 6.49
C ARG A 175 -6.77 9.93 5.34
N SER A 176 -7.77 9.07 5.56
CA SER A 176 -8.29 8.15 4.54
C SER A 176 -8.80 8.88 3.27
N GLY A 177 -9.35 10.08 3.43
CA GLY A 177 -9.91 10.86 2.32
C GLY A 177 -8.88 11.44 1.34
N THR A 178 -7.58 11.31 1.60
CA THR A 178 -6.49 11.73 0.71
C THR A 178 -5.60 10.57 0.26
N VAL A 179 -6.06 9.34 0.48
CA VAL A 179 -5.47 8.16 -0.17
C VAL A 179 -5.87 8.17 -1.65
N VAL A 180 -4.88 8.14 -2.53
CA VAL A 180 -5.05 8.23 -3.98
C VAL A 180 -4.38 7.05 -4.68
N VAL A 181 -4.87 6.71 -5.88
CA VAL A 181 -4.28 5.65 -6.69
C VAL A 181 -2.96 6.09 -7.32
N SER A 182 -2.05 5.15 -7.51
CA SER A 182 -0.82 5.29 -8.31
C SER A 182 -1.07 6.01 -9.64
N GLY A 183 -0.20 6.92 -10.01
CA GLY A 183 -0.31 7.76 -11.21
C GLY A 183 -1.02 9.11 -10.97
N THR A 184 -1.58 9.32 -9.77
CA THR A 184 -2.15 10.63 -9.39
C THR A 184 -1.04 11.63 -9.12
N ASP A 185 -1.13 12.81 -9.72
CA ASP A 185 -0.21 13.91 -9.43
C ASP A 185 -0.34 14.39 -7.98
N VAL A 186 0.80 14.70 -7.36
CA VAL A 186 0.87 15.15 -5.97
C VAL A 186 1.15 16.65 -5.92
N VAL A 187 0.13 17.41 -5.54
CA VAL A 187 0.27 18.86 -5.41
C VAL A 187 1.10 19.19 -4.17
N ARG A 188 2.21 19.95 -4.37
CA ARG A 188 3.06 20.40 -3.27
C ARG A 188 2.22 21.09 -2.18
N PRO A 189 2.19 20.60 -0.93
CA PRO A 189 1.38 21.18 0.13
C PRO A 189 1.95 22.52 0.60
N SER A 190 1.08 23.36 1.14
CA SER A 190 1.46 24.57 1.86
C SER A 190 1.06 24.45 3.32
N GLY A 191 1.91 24.96 4.21
CA GLY A 191 1.67 24.92 5.65
C GLY A 191 2.53 25.95 6.40
N GLN A 192 2.39 25.97 7.72
CA GLN A 192 3.33 26.68 8.57
C GLN A 192 4.63 25.87 8.70
N ARG A 193 5.74 26.54 8.58
CA ARG A 193 7.09 25.99 8.76
C ARG A 193 7.95 26.98 9.53
N LYS A 194 8.82 26.47 10.38
CA LYS A 194 9.68 27.30 11.22
C LYS A 194 11.05 26.65 11.33
N ALA A 195 12.08 27.33 10.83
CA ALA A 195 13.46 26.90 11.09
C ALA A 195 13.83 27.16 12.57
N PRO A 196 14.77 26.39 13.15
CA PRO A 196 15.16 26.57 14.56
C PRO A 196 15.56 28.00 14.94
N ALA A 197 16.22 28.71 14.01
CA ALA A 197 16.68 30.09 14.21
C ALA A 197 15.61 31.17 14.01
N ASP A 198 14.45 30.83 13.44
CA ASP A 198 13.41 31.81 13.16
C ASP A 198 12.65 32.22 14.42
N ALA A 199 12.32 33.52 14.52
CA ALA A 199 11.52 34.03 15.64
C ALA A 199 10.05 33.58 15.56
N ALA A 200 9.50 33.43 14.36
CA ALA A 200 8.11 33.06 14.10
C ALA A 200 8.00 32.13 12.88
N PRO A 201 6.92 31.33 12.77
CA PRO A 201 6.67 30.52 11.57
C PRO A 201 6.32 31.41 10.39
N VAL A 202 6.61 30.87 9.20
CA VAL A 202 6.18 31.43 7.91
C VAL A 202 5.19 30.46 7.25
N PHE A 203 4.24 31.00 6.48
CA PHE A 203 3.30 30.19 5.69
C PHE A 203 3.75 30.14 4.24
N GLY A 204 3.71 28.97 3.63
CA GLY A 204 4.06 28.79 2.22
C GLY A 204 4.16 27.32 1.81
N PRO A 205 4.53 27.07 0.54
CA PRO A 205 4.75 25.69 0.06
C PRO A 205 5.90 25.03 0.81
N SER A 206 5.77 23.71 1.02
CA SER A 206 6.86 22.92 1.60
C SER A 206 8.12 23.00 0.75
N VAL A 207 9.26 23.22 1.38
CA VAL A 207 10.60 23.21 0.75
C VAL A 207 11.36 21.92 1.05
N ARG A 208 10.77 21.01 1.80
CA ARG A 208 11.33 19.70 2.17
C ARG A 208 10.27 18.59 1.95
N LEU A 209 9.82 18.50 0.69
CA LEU A 209 8.88 17.43 0.31
C LEU A 209 9.64 16.12 0.12
N ASP A 210 9.16 15.06 0.74
CA ASP A 210 9.79 13.76 0.86
C ASP A 210 8.81 12.63 0.52
N ILE A 211 9.34 11.41 0.42
CA ILE A 211 8.61 10.15 0.27
C ILE A 211 8.83 9.26 1.50
N GLU A 212 7.94 8.32 1.69
CA GLU A 212 8.17 7.16 2.55
C GLU A 212 7.75 5.89 1.80
N ALA A 213 8.74 5.02 1.55
CA ALA A 213 8.50 3.73 0.91
C ALA A 213 7.93 2.74 1.93
N GLU A 214 6.69 2.30 1.71
CA GLU A 214 5.91 1.51 2.66
C GLU A 214 5.14 0.38 2.00
N VAL A 215 4.60 -0.48 2.85
CA VAL A 215 3.62 -1.51 2.51
C VAL A 215 2.32 -1.23 3.25
N GLY A 216 1.22 -1.17 2.50
CA GLY A 216 -0.12 -1.04 3.04
C GLY A 216 -0.82 -2.39 3.11
N PHE A 217 -1.49 -2.69 4.23
CA PHE A 217 -2.28 -3.89 4.44
C PHE A 217 -3.76 -3.56 4.39
N VAL A 218 -4.54 -4.37 3.66
CA VAL A 218 -5.95 -4.11 3.38
C VAL A 218 -6.82 -5.05 4.20
N VAL A 219 -7.61 -4.46 5.09
CA VAL A 219 -8.58 -5.21 5.91
C VAL A 219 -9.78 -5.60 5.05
N GLY A 220 -10.09 -6.89 5.03
CA GLY A 220 -11.26 -7.44 4.37
C GLY A 220 -12.42 -7.63 5.35
N VAL A 221 -12.24 -8.50 6.33
CA VAL A 221 -13.29 -8.84 7.28
C VAL A 221 -13.28 -7.88 8.46
N PRO A 222 -14.43 -7.24 8.78
CA PRO A 222 -14.52 -6.38 9.96
C PRO A 222 -14.44 -7.17 11.26
N SER A 223 -14.19 -6.47 12.39
CA SER A 223 -14.32 -7.05 13.73
C SER A 223 -15.45 -6.38 14.51
N GLU A 224 -15.97 -7.10 15.51
CA GLU A 224 -17.02 -6.57 16.38
C GLU A 224 -16.46 -5.52 17.36
N PRO A 225 -17.18 -4.42 17.63
CA PRO A 225 -16.77 -3.44 18.63
C PRO A 225 -16.54 -4.09 20.01
N GLY A 226 -15.43 -3.74 20.64
CA GLY A 226 -15.03 -4.29 21.93
C GLY A 226 -14.32 -5.64 21.87
N SER A 227 -14.14 -6.23 20.68
CA SER A 227 -13.45 -7.50 20.46
C SER A 227 -12.08 -7.30 19.83
N PRO A 228 -10.97 -7.50 20.57
CA PRO A 228 -9.63 -7.46 20.01
C PRO A 228 -9.43 -8.57 18.96
N VAL A 229 -8.61 -8.29 17.94
CA VAL A 229 -8.15 -9.31 16.99
C VAL A 229 -6.83 -9.89 17.48
N ALA A 230 -6.76 -11.19 17.67
CA ALA A 230 -5.54 -11.87 18.09
C ALA A 230 -4.54 -12.00 16.93
N LEU A 231 -3.27 -12.22 17.25
CA LEU A 231 -2.20 -12.42 16.24
C LEU A 231 -2.53 -13.54 15.26
N GLY A 232 -3.04 -14.66 15.75
CA GLY A 232 -3.40 -15.81 14.92
C GLY A 232 -4.59 -15.58 13.98
N ASP A 233 -5.39 -14.54 14.23
CA ASP A 233 -6.56 -14.20 13.40
C ASP A 233 -6.22 -13.22 12.27
N PHE A 234 -4.95 -12.80 12.15
CA PHE A 234 -4.50 -11.84 11.14
C PHE A 234 -5.00 -12.18 9.72
N ARG A 235 -4.84 -13.43 9.30
CA ARG A 235 -5.21 -13.90 7.96
C ARG A 235 -6.72 -14.06 7.74
N GLU A 236 -7.51 -14.08 8.80
CA GLU A 236 -8.97 -14.07 8.71
C GLU A 236 -9.50 -12.66 8.42
N HIS A 237 -8.74 -11.62 8.80
CA HIS A 237 -9.13 -10.22 8.65
C HIS A 237 -8.44 -9.52 7.48
N VAL A 238 -7.19 -9.82 7.16
CA VAL A 238 -6.42 -9.12 6.12
C VAL A 238 -6.42 -9.91 4.82
N PHE A 239 -6.90 -9.28 3.76
CA PHE A 239 -6.99 -9.87 2.42
C PHE A 239 -5.64 -9.91 1.70
N GLY A 240 -4.89 -8.83 1.75
CA GLY A 240 -3.67 -8.68 0.98
C GLY A 240 -2.95 -7.39 1.29
N LEU A 241 -1.91 -7.13 0.51
CA LEU A 241 -1.08 -5.95 0.67
C LEU A 241 -0.85 -5.23 -0.67
N CYS A 242 -0.47 -3.97 -0.59
CA CYS A 242 -0.06 -3.14 -1.71
C CYS A 242 1.13 -2.27 -1.33
N LEU A 243 1.87 -1.75 -2.31
CA LEU A 243 2.84 -0.69 -2.06
C LEU A 243 2.12 0.61 -1.70
N LEU A 244 2.75 1.39 -0.83
CA LEU A 244 2.25 2.66 -0.35
C LEU A 244 3.40 3.68 -0.31
N ASN A 245 3.14 4.91 -0.73
CA ASN A 245 4.02 6.05 -0.55
C ASN A 245 3.31 7.09 0.33
N ASP A 246 3.80 7.30 1.56
CA ASP A 246 3.30 8.34 2.46
C ASP A 246 4.08 9.63 2.24
N TRP A 247 3.56 10.50 1.38
CA TRP A 247 4.18 11.77 1.03
C TRP A 247 4.30 12.68 2.25
N SER A 248 5.51 13.21 2.47
CA SER A 248 5.86 13.90 3.72
C SER A 248 6.40 15.31 3.48
N ALA A 249 5.73 16.32 4.00
CA ALA A 249 6.25 17.69 4.06
C ALA A 249 7.03 17.89 5.35
N ARG A 250 8.33 17.56 5.34
CA ARG A 250 9.17 17.46 6.55
C ARG A 250 9.32 18.77 7.32
N ASP A 251 9.34 19.90 6.63
CA ASP A 251 9.43 21.22 7.25
C ASP A 251 8.12 21.64 7.94
N VAL A 252 6.97 21.24 7.41
CA VAL A 252 5.65 21.39 8.06
C VAL A 252 5.54 20.42 9.23
N GLN A 253 5.87 19.14 9.03
CA GLN A 253 5.85 18.09 10.04
C GLN A 253 6.71 18.47 11.26
N ALA A 254 7.94 18.96 11.04
CA ALA A 254 8.85 19.32 12.12
C ALA A 254 8.32 20.43 13.02
N TRP A 255 7.45 21.30 12.52
CA TRP A 255 6.84 22.37 13.30
C TRP A 255 5.60 21.93 14.07
N GLU A 256 4.80 21.00 13.52
CA GLU A 256 3.48 20.68 14.05
C GLU A 256 3.39 19.40 14.91
N TYR A 257 4.37 18.48 14.79
CA TYR A 257 4.20 17.10 15.30
C TYR A 257 4.12 17.00 16.82
N VAL A 258 4.54 17.99 17.56
CA VAL A 258 4.40 18.06 19.02
C VAL A 258 3.22 18.96 19.37
N PRO A 259 2.26 18.53 20.22
CA PRO A 259 2.27 17.34 21.10
C PRO A 259 1.51 16.12 20.56
N LEU A 260 0.77 16.18 19.42
CA LEU A 260 -0.20 15.14 19.04
C LEU A 260 0.25 14.25 17.86
N GLY A 261 1.44 14.47 17.32
CA GLY A 261 1.94 13.75 16.14
C GLY A 261 1.71 14.51 14.84
N PRO A 262 2.08 13.92 13.66
CA PRO A 262 2.01 14.58 12.38
C PRO A 262 0.55 14.81 11.94
N PHE A 263 0.32 15.91 11.19
CA PHE A 263 -1.01 16.28 10.69
C PHE A 263 -0.95 16.78 9.25
N LEU A 264 -0.77 18.10 9.02
CA LEU A 264 -0.75 18.68 7.67
C LEU A 264 0.48 18.25 6.84
N GLY A 265 1.57 17.93 7.52
CA GLY A 265 2.79 17.40 6.89
C GLY A 265 2.62 16.02 6.26
N LYS A 266 1.52 15.32 6.56
CA LYS A 266 1.20 13.97 6.08
C LYS A 266 -0.15 13.89 5.35
N SER A 267 -1.18 14.61 5.81
CA SER A 267 -2.56 14.43 5.40
C SER A 267 -2.91 14.95 4.00
N PHE A 268 -1.93 15.43 3.21
CA PHE A 268 -2.20 16.01 1.89
C PHE A 268 -2.27 14.95 0.77
N ALA A 269 -1.52 13.86 0.87
CA ALA A 269 -1.57 12.74 -0.07
C ALA A 269 -0.93 11.48 0.52
N THR A 270 -1.52 10.31 0.24
CA THR A 270 -0.93 8.99 0.41
C THR A 270 -1.23 8.20 -0.85
N SER A 271 -0.21 7.79 -1.60
CA SER A 271 -0.39 7.04 -2.85
C SER A 271 -0.31 5.54 -2.60
N VAL A 272 -1.27 4.78 -3.14
CA VAL A 272 -1.27 3.31 -3.08
C VAL A 272 -1.27 2.69 -4.47
N SER A 273 -0.74 1.48 -4.59
CA SER A 273 -0.82 0.71 -5.83
C SER A 273 -2.28 0.51 -6.26
N ALA A 274 -2.51 0.48 -7.57
CA ALA A 274 -3.80 0.06 -8.13
C ALA A 274 -4.05 -1.45 -7.98
N TRP A 275 -3.05 -2.21 -7.51
CA TRP A 275 -3.07 -3.66 -7.42
C TRP A 275 -2.86 -4.12 -5.99
N ILE A 276 -3.72 -5.01 -5.51
CA ILE A 276 -3.58 -5.69 -4.22
C ILE A 276 -3.12 -7.11 -4.48
N THR A 277 -1.95 -7.46 -3.95
CA THR A 277 -1.43 -8.83 -3.94
C THR A 277 -2.07 -9.57 -2.76
N PRO A 278 -2.84 -10.64 -2.98
CA PRO A 278 -3.46 -11.38 -1.88
C PRO A 278 -2.39 -12.10 -1.05
N LEU A 279 -2.63 -12.25 0.27
CA LEU A 279 -1.67 -12.94 1.15
C LEU A 279 -1.36 -14.36 0.68
N ASP A 280 -2.33 -15.06 0.09
CA ASP A 280 -2.15 -16.42 -0.45
C ASP A 280 -1.13 -16.48 -1.62
N ALA A 281 -0.77 -15.37 -2.25
CA ALA A 281 0.29 -15.32 -3.25
C ALA A 281 1.69 -15.19 -2.65
N LEU A 282 1.80 -14.92 -1.35
CA LEU A 282 3.03 -14.56 -0.65
C LEU A 282 3.49 -15.61 0.36
N GLU A 283 3.00 -16.84 0.26
CA GLU A 283 3.36 -17.91 1.21
C GLU A 283 4.86 -18.20 1.21
N GLU A 284 5.49 -18.26 0.04
CA GLU A 284 6.93 -18.51 -0.09
C GLU A 284 7.80 -17.30 0.33
N ALA A 285 7.17 -16.13 0.48
CA ALA A 285 7.85 -14.92 0.93
C ALA A 285 7.86 -14.77 2.46
N ARG A 286 7.25 -15.68 3.21
CA ARG A 286 7.15 -15.58 4.66
C ARG A 286 8.51 -15.88 5.31
N VAL A 287 8.92 -14.98 6.21
CA VAL A 287 10.21 -15.07 6.92
C VAL A 287 10.02 -14.72 8.40
N ALA A 288 10.92 -15.20 9.24
CA ALA A 288 10.95 -14.78 10.63
C ALA A 288 11.24 -13.27 10.74
N PRO A 289 10.55 -12.55 11.63
CA PRO A 289 10.91 -11.17 11.93
C PRO A 289 12.29 -11.09 12.58
N PRO A 290 12.92 -9.89 12.65
CA PRO A 290 14.18 -9.71 13.37
C PRO A 290 14.10 -10.17 14.83
N GLU A 291 15.22 -10.73 15.35
CA GLU A 291 15.33 -11.18 16.73
C GLU A 291 15.06 -10.03 17.71
N ARG A 292 14.28 -10.33 18.73
CA ARG A 292 13.93 -9.38 19.79
C ARG A 292 14.83 -9.52 21.00
N THR A 293 15.19 -8.41 21.60
CA THR A 293 16.12 -8.35 22.75
C THR A 293 15.43 -8.39 24.10
N HIS A 294 14.10 -8.48 24.13
CA HIS A 294 13.29 -8.54 25.35
C HIS A 294 11.97 -9.29 25.11
N GLU A 295 11.37 -9.73 26.18
CA GLU A 295 10.07 -10.39 26.19
C GLU A 295 8.92 -9.40 25.88
N LEU A 296 8.04 -9.77 24.99
CA LEU A 296 6.86 -8.98 24.63
C LEU A 296 5.69 -9.27 25.57
N LEU A 297 4.75 -8.34 25.64
CA LEU A 297 3.48 -8.59 26.32
C LEU A 297 2.65 -9.64 25.52
N PRO A 298 1.83 -10.47 26.20
CA PRO A 298 1.19 -11.65 25.58
C PRO A 298 0.39 -11.36 24.31
N TYR A 299 -0.21 -10.17 24.16
CA TYR A 299 -1.00 -9.84 22.96
C TYR A 299 -0.14 -9.51 21.73
N LEU A 300 1.17 -9.31 21.92
CA LEU A 300 2.16 -9.05 20.85
C LEU A 300 3.18 -10.18 20.71
N ASP A 301 3.14 -11.18 21.60
CA ASP A 301 4.08 -12.30 21.58
C ASP A 301 3.72 -13.27 20.45
N ASP A 302 4.57 -13.29 19.42
CA ASP A 302 4.45 -14.13 18.24
C ASP A 302 5.34 -15.37 18.29
N THR A 303 5.96 -15.69 19.44
CA THR A 303 6.85 -16.86 19.60
C THR A 303 6.09 -18.19 19.51
N ASP A 304 4.83 -18.23 19.95
CA ASP A 304 3.95 -19.39 19.87
C ASP A 304 2.96 -19.34 18.68
N ALA A 305 3.08 -18.35 17.80
CA ALA A 305 2.22 -18.18 16.63
C ALA A 305 2.46 -19.23 15.52
N ASP A 306 3.07 -20.36 15.88
CA ASP A 306 3.47 -21.47 15.00
C ASP A 306 2.34 -22.10 14.16
N GLN A 307 1.09 -21.77 14.41
CA GLN A 307 -0.03 -22.38 13.65
C GLN A 307 -0.13 -21.82 12.23
N ASP A 308 0.38 -20.60 11.97
CA ASP A 308 0.35 -19.95 10.66
C ASP A 308 1.75 -19.67 10.05
N GLY A 309 2.84 -20.11 10.71
CA GLY A 309 4.22 -19.85 10.29
C GLY A 309 4.72 -18.41 10.56
N PRO A 310 5.90 -18.02 10.04
CA PRO A 310 6.55 -16.75 10.36
C PRO A 310 5.75 -15.54 9.90
N GLY A 311 5.71 -14.48 10.74
CA GLY A 311 4.88 -13.30 10.52
C GLY A 311 5.50 -12.19 9.66
N GLY A 312 6.78 -12.28 9.31
CA GLY A 312 7.46 -11.34 8.41
C GLY A 312 7.32 -11.72 6.94
N TYR A 313 7.68 -10.80 6.04
CA TYR A 313 7.67 -11.02 4.59
C TYR A 313 9.00 -10.57 3.96
N ASP A 314 9.59 -11.36 3.07
CA ASP A 314 10.72 -10.97 2.20
C ASP A 314 10.19 -10.21 0.97
N LEU A 315 9.84 -8.94 1.16
CA LEU A 315 9.51 -8.05 0.05
C LEU A 315 10.74 -7.18 -0.23
N ARG A 316 11.13 -7.12 -1.49
CA ARG A 316 12.27 -6.36 -1.99
C ARG A 316 11.76 -5.14 -2.73
N ILE A 317 11.78 -4.00 -2.03
CA ILE A 317 11.29 -2.72 -2.54
C ILE A 317 12.43 -2.04 -3.29
N SER A 318 12.09 -1.30 -4.34
CA SER A 318 12.99 -0.41 -5.07
C SER A 318 12.34 0.96 -5.18
N VAL A 319 13.09 2.00 -4.81
CA VAL A 319 12.68 3.39 -4.90
C VAL A 319 13.45 4.03 -6.06
N ALA A 320 12.72 4.51 -7.06
CA ALA A 320 13.29 5.26 -8.17
C ALA A 320 12.84 6.73 -8.13
N LEU A 321 13.77 7.64 -8.37
CA LEU A 321 13.53 9.06 -8.56
C LEU A 321 13.95 9.43 -10.00
N ASN A 322 13.00 9.98 -10.77
CA ASN A 322 13.19 10.32 -12.18
C ASN A 322 13.73 9.15 -13.03
N GLY A 323 13.27 7.93 -12.73
CA GLY A 323 13.69 6.70 -13.41
C GLY A 323 15.02 6.10 -12.94
N HIS A 324 15.70 6.71 -11.95
CA HIS A 324 16.94 6.21 -11.38
C HIS A 324 16.71 5.60 -10.00
N VAL A 325 17.12 4.34 -9.80
CA VAL A 325 17.01 3.66 -8.50
C VAL A 325 17.96 4.33 -7.51
N VAL A 326 17.39 4.88 -6.45
CA VAL A 326 18.11 5.58 -5.37
C VAL A 326 18.21 4.77 -4.09
N SER A 327 17.28 3.81 -3.88
CA SER A 327 17.25 2.97 -2.68
C SER A 327 16.56 1.64 -2.94
N GLU A 328 16.94 0.62 -2.15
CA GLU A 328 16.39 -0.73 -2.19
C GLU A 328 16.12 -1.25 -0.76
N PRO A 329 15.10 -0.70 -0.07
CA PRO A 329 14.80 -1.07 1.32
C PRO A 329 14.20 -2.47 1.43
N PRO A 330 14.75 -3.35 2.31
CA PRO A 330 14.24 -4.71 2.52
C PRO A 330 13.13 -4.73 3.57
N PHE A 331 11.93 -5.19 3.20
CA PHE A 331 10.81 -5.29 4.14
C PHE A 331 11.02 -6.33 5.24
N SER A 332 11.84 -7.35 4.99
CA SER A 332 12.17 -8.39 5.97
C SER A 332 12.84 -7.87 7.25
N THR A 333 13.32 -6.62 7.25
CA THR A 333 13.93 -5.97 8.43
C THR A 333 12.93 -5.25 9.33
N MET A 334 11.63 -5.28 9.01
CA MET A 334 10.60 -4.66 9.83
C MET A 334 10.51 -5.32 11.21
N TYR A 335 10.64 -4.52 12.27
CA TYR A 335 10.64 -5.02 13.65
C TYR A 335 9.26 -5.48 14.09
N TRP A 336 8.22 -4.70 13.81
CA TRP A 336 6.83 -5.05 14.10
C TRP A 336 6.18 -5.67 12.86
N THR A 337 5.68 -6.90 13.01
CA THR A 337 4.98 -7.59 11.93
C THR A 337 3.60 -6.97 11.68
N ALA A 338 3.03 -7.22 10.50
CA ALA A 338 1.69 -6.76 10.17
C ALA A 338 0.61 -7.30 11.12
N ALA A 339 0.77 -8.53 11.59
CA ALA A 339 -0.12 -9.13 12.58
C ALA A 339 -0.04 -8.42 13.94
N GLN A 340 1.17 -8.04 14.38
CA GLN A 340 1.36 -7.28 15.62
C GLN A 340 0.79 -5.87 15.53
N GLN A 341 0.92 -5.22 14.37
CA GLN A 341 0.31 -3.92 14.12
C GLN A 341 -1.22 -4.01 14.21
N LEU A 342 -1.84 -5.03 13.58
CA LEU A 342 -3.27 -5.27 13.63
C LEU A 342 -3.76 -5.57 15.05
N ALA A 343 -3.07 -6.45 15.77
CA ALA A 343 -3.39 -6.79 17.15
C ALA A 343 -3.33 -5.55 18.05
N HIS A 344 -2.28 -4.72 17.90
CA HIS A 344 -2.16 -3.49 18.68
C HIS A 344 -3.25 -2.46 18.35
N MET A 345 -3.61 -2.34 17.08
CA MET A 345 -4.64 -1.40 16.62
C MET A 345 -6.03 -1.74 17.19
N THR A 346 -6.26 -2.99 17.57
CA THR A 346 -7.57 -3.49 18.04
C THR A 346 -7.61 -3.87 19.53
N VAL A 347 -6.47 -3.98 20.22
CA VAL A 347 -6.39 -4.49 21.60
C VAL A 347 -7.24 -3.70 22.60
N ASN A 348 -7.51 -2.43 22.35
CA ASN A 348 -8.39 -1.58 23.16
C ASN A 348 -9.89 -1.76 22.86
N GLY A 349 -10.25 -2.68 21.94
CA GLY A 349 -11.61 -2.91 21.47
C GLY A 349 -12.06 -2.04 20.31
N ALA A 350 -11.15 -1.29 19.67
CA ALA A 350 -11.45 -0.60 18.41
C ALA A 350 -11.74 -1.63 17.32
N SER A 351 -12.87 -1.48 16.62
CA SER A 351 -13.28 -2.41 15.57
C SER A 351 -12.63 -2.10 14.24
N LEU A 352 -12.41 -3.16 13.46
CA LEU A 352 -12.03 -3.07 12.06
C LEU A 352 -13.25 -2.91 11.16
N ARG A 353 -13.06 -2.30 10.00
CA ARG A 353 -14.06 -2.21 8.93
C ARG A 353 -13.48 -2.75 7.62
N THR A 354 -14.34 -3.28 6.76
CA THR A 354 -13.94 -3.62 5.39
C THR A 354 -13.42 -2.38 4.67
N GLY A 355 -12.18 -2.46 4.17
CA GLY A 355 -11.51 -1.36 3.50
C GLY A 355 -10.65 -0.48 4.43
N ASP A 356 -10.50 -0.81 5.71
CA ASP A 356 -9.48 -0.17 6.54
C ASP A 356 -8.10 -0.49 5.94
N LEU A 357 -7.24 0.52 5.85
CA LEU A 357 -5.87 0.45 5.39
C LEU A 357 -4.94 0.76 6.55
N TYR A 358 -3.88 -0.02 6.73
CA TYR A 358 -2.80 0.39 7.61
C TYR A 358 -1.44 0.25 6.93
N GLY A 359 -0.65 1.32 7.02
CA GLY A 359 0.70 1.42 6.51
C GLY A 359 1.71 0.86 7.52
N SER A 360 2.75 0.23 7.02
CA SER A 360 3.82 -0.34 7.83
C SER A 360 4.69 0.71 8.53
N GLY A 361 4.60 1.96 8.10
CA GLY A 361 5.65 2.93 8.30
C GLY A 361 6.82 2.72 7.34
N THR A 362 7.65 3.73 7.18
CA THR A 362 8.79 3.73 6.27
C THR A 362 9.66 2.48 6.44
N VAL A 363 9.90 1.77 5.37
CA VAL A 363 10.78 0.61 5.32
C VAL A 363 12.22 1.08 5.16
N SER A 364 13.09 0.72 6.10
CA SER A 364 14.53 1.01 6.00
C SER A 364 15.35 -0.17 6.51
N GLY A 365 16.41 -0.49 5.78
CA GLY A 365 17.45 -1.43 6.21
C GLY A 365 18.60 -0.73 6.91
N SER A 366 19.67 -1.48 7.18
CA SER A 366 20.85 -1.00 7.90
C SER A 366 21.84 -0.22 7.03
N ALA A 367 21.87 -0.48 5.72
CA ALA A 367 22.78 0.19 4.80
C ALA A 367 22.19 1.51 4.27
N GLU A 368 23.06 2.42 3.82
CA GLU A 368 22.62 3.73 3.30
C GLU A 368 21.69 3.61 2.09
N ARG A 369 21.94 2.66 1.20
CA ARG A 369 21.09 2.39 0.03
C ARG A 369 19.80 1.61 0.33
N GLU A 370 19.57 1.30 1.59
CA GLU A 370 18.37 0.59 2.06
C GLU A 370 17.40 1.52 2.80
N ARG A 371 17.60 2.84 2.76
CA ARG A 371 16.77 3.83 3.47
C ARG A 371 15.56 4.21 2.63
N GLY A 372 14.36 4.16 3.22
CA GLY A 372 13.09 4.33 2.52
C GLY A 372 12.58 5.76 2.39
N SER A 373 13.36 6.78 2.79
CA SER A 373 13.00 8.19 2.68
C SER A 373 14.18 9.06 2.25
N LEU A 374 13.90 10.21 1.59
CA LEU A 374 14.94 11.18 1.27
C LEU A 374 15.51 11.83 2.53
N LEU A 375 14.70 12.00 3.57
CA LEU A 375 15.16 12.48 4.88
C LEU A 375 16.36 11.66 5.37
N GLU A 376 16.29 10.33 5.24
CA GLU A 376 17.36 9.43 5.66
C GLU A 376 18.49 9.34 4.63
N LEU A 377 18.16 9.22 3.34
CA LEU A 377 19.12 9.10 2.25
C LEU A 377 20.03 10.32 2.18
N THR A 378 19.46 11.51 2.38
CA THR A 378 20.22 12.77 2.32
C THR A 378 20.64 13.29 3.69
N TRP A 379 20.34 12.53 4.75
CA TRP A 379 20.57 12.93 6.14
C TRP A 379 20.07 14.34 6.44
N ASN A 380 18.76 14.53 6.17
CA ASN A 380 18.05 15.81 6.30
C ASN A 380 18.62 16.93 5.40
N GLY A 381 19.13 16.58 4.21
CA GLY A 381 19.66 17.50 3.21
C GLY A 381 21.15 17.80 3.36
N ARG A 382 21.88 17.17 4.28
CA ARG A 382 23.32 17.31 4.44
C ARG A 382 24.09 16.68 3.26
N ASP A 383 23.67 15.50 2.84
CA ASP A 383 24.34 14.64 1.86
C ASP A 383 23.45 14.49 0.61
N PRO A 384 23.51 15.41 -0.37
CA PRO A 384 22.63 15.36 -1.53
C PRO A 384 22.82 14.09 -2.38
N LEU A 385 21.75 13.54 -2.91
CA LEU A 385 21.78 12.49 -3.92
C LEU A 385 22.29 13.07 -5.24
N GLU A 386 23.22 12.38 -5.86
CA GLU A 386 23.74 12.69 -7.20
C GLU A 386 22.92 11.92 -8.25
N LEU A 387 22.13 12.62 -9.04
CA LEU A 387 21.33 12.07 -10.14
C LEU A 387 21.84 12.61 -11.48
N PRO A 388 21.60 11.92 -12.59
CA PRO A 388 22.00 12.42 -13.92
C PRO A 388 21.41 13.78 -14.29
N ASP A 389 20.22 14.10 -13.77
CA ASP A 389 19.50 15.36 -13.98
C ASP A 389 19.77 16.41 -12.88
N GLY A 390 20.72 16.16 -11.97
CA GLY A 390 21.14 17.10 -10.93
C GLY A 390 21.11 16.51 -9.53
N LYS A 391 21.41 17.36 -8.54
CA LYS A 391 21.39 16.95 -7.12
C LYS A 391 20.00 17.09 -6.54
N ARG A 392 19.66 16.18 -5.63
CA ARG A 392 18.42 16.26 -4.84
C ARG A 392 18.73 16.06 -3.36
N THR A 393 18.17 16.93 -2.54
CA THR A 393 18.08 16.74 -1.09
C THR A 393 16.66 16.36 -0.68
N PHE A 394 15.67 17.01 -1.29
CA PHE A 394 14.24 16.75 -1.21
C PHE A 394 13.64 16.87 -2.60
N LEU A 395 12.36 16.50 -2.75
CA LEU A 395 11.69 16.52 -4.05
C LEU A 395 11.46 17.93 -4.56
N GLU A 396 11.70 18.11 -5.85
CA GLU A 396 11.39 19.33 -6.61
C GLU A 396 10.10 19.17 -7.44
N ASP A 397 9.52 20.28 -7.90
CA ASP A 397 8.38 20.22 -8.80
C ASP A 397 8.80 19.63 -10.15
N GLY A 398 8.02 18.66 -10.61
CA GLY A 398 8.33 17.87 -11.81
C GLY A 398 8.97 16.51 -11.50
N ASP A 399 9.54 16.31 -10.32
CA ASP A 399 10.10 15.01 -9.95
C ASP A 399 9.03 13.93 -9.96
N VAL A 400 9.42 12.75 -10.44
CA VAL A 400 8.60 11.52 -10.47
C VAL A 400 9.23 10.49 -9.58
N VAL A 401 8.47 10.03 -8.59
CA VAL A 401 8.84 8.91 -7.72
C VAL A 401 8.12 7.66 -8.18
N THR A 402 8.83 6.53 -8.22
CA THR A 402 8.25 5.22 -8.47
C THR A 402 8.74 4.23 -7.41
N LEU A 403 7.81 3.61 -6.70
CA LEU A 403 8.07 2.45 -5.85
C LEU A 403 7.67 1.21 -6.65
N SER A 404 8.53 0.20 -6.66
CA SER A 404 8.24 -1.14 -7.16
C SER A 404 8.71 -2.17 -6.15
N ALA A 405 8.15 -3.38 -6.17
CA ALA A 405 8.62 -4.46 -5.33
C ALA A 405 8.33 -5.81 -5.92
N TRP A 406 9.06 -6.81 -5.42
CA TRP A 406 8.80 -8.20 -5.68
C TRP A 406 9.09 -9.05 -4.43
N ALA A 407 8.48 -10.22 -4.39
CA ALA A 407 8.66 -11.23 -3.34
C ALA A 407 9.07 -12.56 -3.96
N PRO A 408 9.78 -13.46 -3.24
CA PRO A 408 9.92 -14.85 -3.64
C PRO A 408 8.56 -15.52 -3.79
N GLY A 409 8.39 -16.29 -4.84
CA GLY A 409 7.21 -17.09 -5.11
C GLY A 409 7.57 -18.55 -5.37
N PRO A 410 6.58 -19.40 -5.68
CA PRO A 410 6.77 -20.84 -5.90
C PRO A 410 7.80 -21.10 -7.01
N ASP A 411 8.58 -22.17 -6.84
CA ASP A 411 9.58 -22.62 -7.82
C ASP A 411 10.64 -21.56 -8.20
N GLY A 412 10.88 -20.56 -7.32
CA GLY A 412 11.87 -19.51 -7.51
C GLY A 412 11.43 -18.38 -8.45
N VAL A 413 10.17 -18.36 -8.90
CA VAL A 413 9.61 -17.21 -9.64
C VAL A 413 9.39 -16.01 -8.70
N ARG A 414 9.25 -14.82 -9.30
CA ARG A 414 8.96 -13.60 -8.53
C ARG A 414 7.47 -13.32 -8.51
N VAL A 415 6.95 -12.92 -7.37
CA VAL A 415 5.63 -12.30 -7.22
C VAL A 415 5.81 -10.80 -7.26
N GLY A 416 5.33 -10.13 -8.30
CA GLY A 416 5.43 -8.67 -8.44
C GLY A 416 4.34 -7.97 -7.63
N LEU A 417 4.70 -6.93 -6.89
CA LEU A 417 3.75 -5.99 -6.32
C LEU A 417 3.53 -4.85 -7.32
N GLY A 418 2.30 -4.44 -7.51
CA GLY A 418 1.98 -3.33 -8.40
C GLY A 418 2.71 -2.04 -8.01
N GLU A 419 3.11 -1.26 -8.99
CA GLU A 419 3.88 -0.03 -8.78
C GLU A 419 3.05 1.07 -8.12
N VAL A 420 3.75 1.95 -7.36
CA VAL A 420 3.24 3.25 -6.92
C VAL A 420 4.07 4.34 -7.58
N THR A 421 3.45 5.13 -8.41
CA THR A 421 4.10 6.29 -9.03
C THR A 421 3.34 7.57 -8.72
N GLY A 422 4.06 8.68 -8.61
CA GLY A 422 3.48 10.01 -8.42
C GLY A 422 4.44 11.09 -8.90
N ARG A 423 3.89 12.10 -9.56
CA ARG A 423 4.62 13.29 -9.99
C ARG A 423 4.32 14.44 -9.04
N VAL A 424 5.36 15.12 -8.57
CA VAL A 424 5.20 16.37 -7.81
C VAL A 424 4.83 17.51 -8.76
N VAL A 425 3.73 18.19 -8.47
CA VAL A 425 3.31 19.37 -9.22
C VAL A 425 3.25 20.59 -8.30
N GLY A 426 3.76 21.71 -8.81
CA GLY A 426 3.67 22.99 -8.11
C GLY A 426 2.20 23.41 -7.96
N ARG A 427 1.88 24.09 -6.89
CA ARG A 427 0.57 24.70 -6.75
C ARG A 427 0.46 25.82 -7.78
N GLY A 428 -0.46 25.69 -8.76
CA GLY A 428 -0.76 26.78 -9.67
C GLY A 428 -1.12 28.04 -8.86
N VAL A 429 -0.48 29.16 -9.20
CA VAL A 429 -0.71 30.46 -8.60
C VAL A 429 -2.08 30.97 -9.03
#